data_38afb6a8b9d49ad0c8a34cd2d397d7a5
#
_entry.id   38afb6a8b9d49ad0c8a34cd2d397d7a5
#
_cell.length_a   1.000
_cell.length_b   1.000
_cell.length_c   1.000
_cell.angle_alpha   90.00
_cell.angle_beta   90.00
_cell.angle_gamma   90.00
#
_symmetry.space_group_name_H-M   'P 1'
#
loop_
_entity.id
_entity.type
_entity.pdbx_description
1 polymer ?
#
loop_
_entity_poly.entity_id
_entity_poly.type
_entity_poly.pdbx_seq_one_letter_code
_entity_poly.pdbx_strand_id
1 'polypeptide(L)'
;MKTILVLGDSLSGGFGLKPSEAYPALLANKLRAAGLNFQVTNASQTGGTTEGGLERLPAHLKRKIGIFILELGINDAFRGMPVDQIQDNLQQMIDKVKERNPNVRVVIAGMQLANYTSDDYVSAFGKMFGHLAAKSGGALVPYLLDGVAGDPSLNLPDGIHPNADGQKILAKNVWRVLEPIARETAAEPSSHVR
;
A
#
# COMPACT_ATOMS: atom_id res chain seq x y z
N MET A 1 -8.63 -9.96 17.20
CA MET A 1 -8.74 -8.98 16.09
C MET A 1 -7.51 -9.08 15.21
N LYS A 2 -7.68 -9.29 13.91
CA LYS A 2 -6.56 -9.38 12.94
C LYS A 2 -6.11 -7.99 12.54
N THR A 3 -4.83 -7.82 12.21
CA THR A 3 -4.25 -6.52 11.83
C THR A 3 -4.08 -6.42 10.31
N ILE A 4 -4.47 -5.30 9.75
CA ILE A 4 -4.07 -4.84 8.42
C ILE A 4 -2.95 -3.82 8.63
N LEU A 5 -1.74 -4.13 8.15
CA LEU A 5 -0.61 -3.20 8.16
C LEU A 5 -0.53 -2.51 6.80
N VAL A 6 -0.57 -1.18 6.80
CA VAL A 6 -0.29 -0.36 5.61
C VAL A 6 1.10 0.24 5.77
N LEU A 7 1.99 -0.06 4.84
CA LEU A 7 3.34 0.50 4.77
C LEU A 7 3.47 1.26 3.45
N GLY A 8 3.56 2.57 3.55
CA GLY A 8 3.55 3.45 2.40
C GLY A 8 4.31 4.75 2.62
N ASP A 9 4.09 5.68 1.73
CA ASP A 9 4.67 7.03 1.76
C ASP A 9 3.61 8.12 2.10
N SER A 10 3.75 9.29 1.49
CA SER A 10 2.83 10.42 1.70
C SER A 10 1.41 10.17 1.20
N LEU A 11 1.24 9.31 0.19
CA LEU A 11 -0.07 8.98 -0.35
C LEU A 11 -0.91 8.20 0.65
N SER A 12 -0.30 7.19 1.29
CA SER A 12 -0.92 6.42 2.37
C SER A 12 -0.92 7.18 3.70
N GLY A 13 0.06 8.06 3.92
CA GLY A 13 0.13 8.92 5.10
C GLY A 13 -0.94 9.99 5.16
N GLY A 14 -1.51 10.37 4.02
CA GLY A 14 -2.47 11.48 3.91
C GLY A 14 -1.79 12.83 4.11
N PHE A 15 -0.71 13.08 3.35
CA PHE A 15 0.04 14.35 3.42
C PHE A 15 -0.90 15.56 3.31
N GLY A 16 -0.72 16.52 4.24
CA GLY A 16 -1.49 17.76 4.27
C GLY A 16 -2.92 17.61 4.82
N LEU A 17 -3.32 16.42 5.26
CA LEU A 17 -4.67 16.10 5.74
C LEU A 17 -4.65 15.64 7.21
N LYS A 18 -5.83 15.58 7.82
CA LYS A 18 -6.00 14.92 9.11
C LYS A 18 -5.81 13.41 8.94
N PRO A 19 -5.25 12.70 9.92
CA PRO A 19 -5.08 11.24 9.86
C PRO A 19 -6.38 10.48 9.55
N SER A 20 -7.53 10.99 9.98
CA SER A 20 -8.85 10.40 9.71
C SER A 20 -9.31 10.51 8.25
N GLU A 21 -8.69 11.38 7.46
CA GLU A 21 -9.02 11.61 6.05
C GLU A 21 -8.15 10.77 5.11
N ALA A 22 -7.03 10.23 5.59
CA ALA A 22 -6.17 9.34 4.83
C ALA A 22 -6.88 8.02 4.47
N TYR A 23 -6.65 7.49 3.27
CA TYR A 23 -7.36 6.29 2.80
C TYR A 23 -7.25 5.08 3.74
N PRO A 24 -6.17 4.83 4.50
CA PRO A 24 -6.14 3.72 5.44
C PRO A 24 -7.17 3.86 6.56
N ALA A 25 -7.43 5.08 7.04
CA ALA A 25 -8.47 5.34 8.02
C ALA A 25 -9.88 5.16 7.42
N LEU A 26 -10.06 5.56 6.16
CA LEU A 26 -11.31 5.35 5.42
C LEU A 26 -11.56 3.85 5.19
N LEU A 27 -10.51 3.05 4.93
CA LEU A 27 -10.62 1.59 4.86
C LEU A 27 -11.06 0.98 6.20
N ALA A 28 -10.53 1.49 7.33
CA ALA A 28 -10.97 1.03 8.65
C ALA A 28 -12.47 1.27 8.86
N ASN A 29 -13.00 2.41 8.39
CA ASN A 29 -14.44 2.69 8.44
C ASN A 29 -15.24 1.74 7.54
N LYS A 30 -14.76 1.45 6.31
CA LYS A 30 -15.40 0.51 5.39
C LYS A 30 -15.42 -0.91 5.96
N LEU A 31 -14.32 -1.38 6.55
CA LEU A 31 -14.25 -2.69 7.21
C LEU A 31 -15.27 -2.80 8.33
N ARG A 32 -15.36 -1.77 9.18
CA ARG A 32 -16.35 -1.73 10.28
C ARG A 32 -17.78 -1.75 9.74
N ALA A 33 -18.08 -0.96 8.72
CA ALA A 33 -19.40 -0.93 8.08
C ALA A 33 -19.77 -2.28 7.43
N ALA A 34 -18.78 -3.04 6.96
CA ALA A 34 -18.95 -4.38 6.40
C ALA A 34 -19.01 -5.48 7.47
N GLY A 35 -18.95 -5.15 8.77
CA GLY A 35 -18.94 -6.13 9.88
C GLY A 35 -17.62 -6.91 10.00
N LEU A 36 -16.53 -6.41 9.39
CA LEU A 36 -15.22 -7.06 9.39
C LEU A 36 -14.33 -6.49 10.50
N ASN A 37 -13.97 -7.34 11.46
CA ASN A 37 -13.23 -6.92 12.65
C ASN A 37 -11.73 -6.94 12.43
N PHE A 38 -11.20 -5.86 11.85
CA PHE A 38 -9.77 -5.62 11.64
C PHE A 38 -9.30 -4.34 12.34
N GLN A 39 -8.06 -4.36 12.82
CA GLN A 39 -7.32 -3.16 13.18
C GLN A 39 -6.46 -2.72 12.00
N VAL A 40 -6.67 -1.52 11.49
CA VAL A 40 -5.80 -0.94 10.46
C VAL A 40 -4.70 -0.13 11.16
N THR A 41 -3.45 -0.52 10.90
CA THR A 41 -2.25 0.20 11.36
C THR A 41 -1.60 0.87 10.16
N ASN A 42 -1.56 2.20 10.16
CA ASN A 42 -0.88 2.96 9.12
C ASN A 42 0.56 3.26 9.58
N ALA A 43 1.53 2.61 8.95
CA ALA A 43 2.97 2.78 9.18
C ALA A 43 3.65 3.60 8.06
N SER A 44 2.87 4.42 7.37
CA SER A 44 3.35 5.22 6.24
C SER A 44 4.06 6.49 6.72
N GLN A 45 5.00 6.95 5.91
CA GLN A 45 5.82 8.13 6.22
C GLN A 45 5.96 9.02 4.98
N THR A 46 5.69 10.31 5.12
CA THR A 46 5.90 11.30 4.05
C THR A 46 7.32 11.23 3.51
N GLY A 47 7.46 11.20 2.18
CA GLY A 47 8.76 11.07 1.51
C GLY A 47 9.42 9.69 1.65
N GLY A 48 8.68 8.70 2.18
CA GLY A 48 9.18 7.35 2.42
C GLY A 48 9.69 6.69 1.15
N THR A 49 10.90 6.12 1.25
CA THR A 49 11.52 5.27 0.23
C THR A 49 11.40 3.81 0.59
N THR A 50 11.76 2.93 -0.34
CA THR A 50 11.81 1.50 -0.10
C THR A 50 12.88 1.12 0.93
N GLU A 51 14.04 1.78 0.95
CA GLU A 51 15.05 1.61 2.00
C GLU A 51 14.51 2.00 3.37
N GLY A 52 13.92 3.20 3.49
CA GLY A 52 13.28 3.65 4.74
C GLY A 52 12.12 2.74 5.16
N GLY A 53 11.42 2.12 4.20
CA GLY A 53 10.41 1.09 4.46
C GLY A 53 11.01 -0.15 5.13
N LEU A 54 12.14 -0.66 4.60
CA LEU A 54 12.87 -1.80 5.17
C LEU A 54 13.37 -1.51 6.59
N GLU A 55 13.85 -0.30 6.86
CA GLU A 55 14.34 0.11 8.18
C GLU A 55 13.23 0.17 9.24
N ARG A 56 12.05 0.70 8.89
CA ARG A 56 10.94 0.85 9.86
C ARG A 56 10.05 -0.38 10.00
N LEU A 57 10.00 -1.27 8.99
CA LEU A 57 9.15 -2.46 9.00
C LEU A 57 9.31 -3.34 10.25
N PRO A 58 10.53 -3.65 10.77
CA PRO A 58 10.71 -4.53 11.92
C PRO A 58 9.95 -4.10 13.17
N ALA A 59 9.76 -2.80 13.39
CA ALA A 59 9.01 -2.28 14.54
C ALA A 59 7.54 -2.71 14.52
N HIS A 60 6.98 -2.95 13.34
CA HIS A 60 5.59 -3.33 13.13
C HIS A 60 5.37 -4.85 13.08
N LEU A 61 6.43 -5.65 12.94
CA LEU A 61 6.35 -7.12 12.86
C LEU A 61 6.16 -7.81 14.22
N LYS A 62 6.13 -7.06 15.33
CA LYS A 62 5.86 -7.58 16.67
C LYS A 62 4.41 -8.05 16.85
N ARG A 63 3.49 -7.62 16.00
CA ARG A 63 2.08 -7.99 16.01
C ARG A 63 1.77 -8.95 14.88
N LYS A 64 0.77 -9.83 15.09
CA LYS A 64 0.28 -10.71 14.04
C LYS A 64 -0.43 -9.91 12.95
N ILE A 65 0.08 -10.00 11.73
CA ILE A 65 -0.45 -9.31 10.55
C ILE A 65 -1.25 -10.31 9.72
N GLY A 66 -2.53 -10.02 9.47
CA GLY A 66 -3.38 -10.81 8.59
C GLY A 66 -3.32 -10.35 7.13
N ILE A 67 -3.25 -9.03 6.92
CA ILE A 67 -3.14 -8.43 5.59
C ILE A 67 -2.04 -7.37 5.61
N PHE A 68 -1.18 -7.37 4.61
CA PHE A 68 -0.12 -6.39 4.41
C PHE A 68 -0.37 -5.61 3.12
N ILE A 69 -0.59 -4.30 3.24
CA ILE A 69 -0.74 -3.39 2.10
C ILE A 69 0.57 -2.63 1.95
N LEU A 70 1.23 -2.81 0.81
CA LEU A 70 2.53 -2.20 0.49
C LEU A 70 2.34 -1.17 -0.62
N GLU A 71 2.70 0.09 -0.32
CA GLU A 71 2.59 1.25 -1.21
C GLU A 71 3.87 2.07 -1.09
N LEU A 72 4.90 1.76 -1.86
CA LEU A 72 6.20 2.45 -1.89
C LEU A 72 6.84 2.33 -3.27
N GLY A 73 7.83 3.20 -3.52
CA GLY A 73 8.68 3.15 -4.69
C GLY A 73 8.65 4.40 -5.54
N ILE A 74 7.60 5.25 -5.44
CA ILE A 74 7.51 6.46 -6.25
C ILE A 74 8.61 7.47 -5.87
N ASN A 75 8.94 7.62 -4.59
CA ASN A 75 10.01 8.51 -4.12
C ASN A 75 11.39 7.99 -4.52
N ASP A 76 11.57 6.68 -4.60
CA ASP A 76 12.80 6.05 -5.12
C ASP A 76 12.97 6.38 -6.60
N ALA A 77 11.90 6.25 -7.39
CA ALA A 77 11.92 6.59 -8.81
C ALA A 77 12.23 8.07 -9.06
N PHE A 78 11.64 8.98 -8.27
CA PHE A 78 11.97 10.42 -8.35
C PHE A 78 13.43 10.74 -8.01
N ARG A 79 14.09 9.87 -7.25
CA ARG A 79 15.53 9.97 -6.92
C ARG A 79 16.43 9.22 -7.92
N GLY A 80 15.84 8.63 -8.97
CA GLY A 80 16.58 7.93 -10.01
C GLY A 80 17.11 6.55 -9.59
N MET A 81 16.54 5.93 -8.55
CA MET A 81 16.92 4.57 -8.15
C MET A 81 16.60 3.57 -9.26
N PRO A 82 17.48 2.62 -9.59
CA PRO A 82 17.20 1.57 -10.55
C PRO A 82 15.96 0.76 -10.17
N VAL A 83 15.11 0.43 -11.16
CA VAL A 83 13.83 -0.26 -10.91
C VAL A 83 14.02 -1.64 -10.28
N ASP A 84 15.05 -2.36 -10.64
CA ASP A 84 15.42 -3.65 -10.04
C ASP A 84 15.73 -3.52 -8.55
N GLN A 85 16.45 -2.47 -8.14
CA GLN A 85 16.74 -2.19 -6.73
C GLN A 85 15.45 -1.85 -5.95
N ILE A 86 14.55 -1.04 -6.54
CA ILE A 86 13.24 -0.76 -5.95
C ILE A 86 12.47 -2.07 -5.75
N GLN A 87 12.42 -2.89 -6.80
CA GLN A 87 11.72 -4.17 -6.78
C GLN A 87 12.31 -5.12 -5.72
N ASP A 88 13.63 -5.20 -5.61
CA ASP A 88 14.30 -6.04 -4.62
C ASP A 88 14.00 -5.60 -3.18
N ASN A 89 13.99 -4.30 -2.93
CA ASN A 89 13.62 -3.76 -1.62
C ASN A 89 12.17 -4.09 -1.24
N LEU A 90 11.23 -3.92 -2.19
CA LEU A 90 9.83 -4.28 -2.00
C LEU A 90 9.64 -5.78 -1.75
N GLN A 91 10.36 -6.63 -2.51
CA GLN A 91 10.34 -8.08 -2.32
C GLN A 91 10.87 -8.46 -0.93
N GLN A 92 11.96 -7.88 -0.48
CA GLN A 92 12.51 -8.12 0.86
C GLN A 92 11.50 -7.78 1.98
N MET A 93 10.73 -6.69 1.81
CA MET A 93 9.68 -6.35 2.78
C MET A 93 8.58 -7.43 2.81
N ILE A 94 8.15 -7.89 1.65
CA ILE A 94 7.15 -8.96 1.54
C ILE A 94 7.66 -10.24 2.21
N ASP A 95 8.90 -10.62 1.94
CA ASP A 95 9.52 -11.83 2.49
C ASP A 95 9.63 -11.76 4.02
N LYS A 96 10.08 -10.63 4.57
CA LYS A 96 10.14 -10.40 6.03
C LYS A 96 8.77 -10.48 6.70
N VAL A 97 7.73 -9.94 6.06
CA VAL A 97 6.36 -10.01 6.60
C VAL A 97 5.86 -11.45 6.57
N LYS A 98 6.09 -12.18 5.47
CA LYS A 98 5.69 -13.59 5.31
C LYS A 98 6.44 -14.52 6.26
N GLU A 99 7.73 -14.30 6.47
CA GLU A 99 8.52 -15.07 7.43
C GLU A 99 7.90 -15.03 8.84
N ARG A 100 7.46 -13.85 9.27
CA ARG A 100 6.82 -13.64 10.58
C ARG A 100 5.34 -13.99 10.62
N ASN A 101 4.68 -13.95 9.47
CA ASN A 101 3.25 -14.18 9.31
C ASN A 101 3.00 -15.06 8.07
N PRO A 102 3.20 -16.39 8.15
CA PRO A 102 3.15 -17.30 6.99
C PRO A 102 1.82 -17.25 6.22
N ASN A 103 0.73 -16.92 6.89
CA ASN A 103 -0.61 -16.82 6.29
C ASN A 103 -1.01 -15.39 5.92
N VAL A 104 -0.08 -14.43 5.91
CA VAL A 104 -0.39 -13.05 5.55
C VAL A 104 -0.83 -12.96 4.09
N ARG A 105 -1.91 -12.22 3.86
CA ARG A 105 -2.33 -11.84 2.51
C ARG A 105 -1.66 -10.53 2.12
N VAL A 106 -1.02 -10.50 0.97
CA VAL A 106 -0.29 -9.33 0.47
C VAL A 106 -1.14 -8.60 -0.55
N VAL A 107 -1.26 -7.28 -0.39
CA VAL A 107 -1.88 -6.38 -1.36
C VAL A 107 -0.84 -5.33 -1.76
N ILE A 108 -0.55 -5.23 -3.03
CA ILE A 108 0.41 -4.28 -3.58
C ILE A 108 -0.36 -3.16 -4.25
N ALA A 109 -0.10 -1.92 -3.85
CA ALA A 109 -0.65 -0.74 -4.51
C ALA A 109 0.28 -0.32 -5.64
N GLY A 110 -0.15 -0.52 -6.88
CA GLY A 110 0.59 -0.17 -8.07
C GLY A 110 0.64 1.34 -8.28
N MET A 111 1.75 1.81 -8.84
CA MET A 111 2.00 3.19 -9.19
C MET A 111 2.44 3.32 -10.65
N GLN A 112 2.25 4.49 -11.22
CA GLN A 112 2.69 4.85 -12.56
C GLN A 112 3.49 6.15 -12.50
N LEU A 113 4.46 6.28 -13.39
CA LEU A 113 5.24 7.49 -13.58
C LEU A 113 4.67 8.28 -14.76
N ALA A 114 4.66 9.60 -14.64
CA ALA A 114 4.48 10.47 -15.81
C ALA A 114 5.71 10.35 -16.74
N ASN A 115 5.55 10.73 -18.01
CA ASN A 115 6.60 10.63 -19.04
C ASN A 115 7.67 11.73 -18.85
N TYR A 116 8.40 11.72 -17.74
CA TYR A 116 9.49 12.66 -17.46
C TYR A 116 10.88 11.99 -17.43
N THR A 117 10.94 10.71 -17.74
CA THR A 117 12.17 9.91 -17.84
C THR A 117 12.09 9.00 -19.06
N SER A 118 13.04 8.08 -19.27
CA SER A 118 13.02 7.18 -20.41
C SER A 118 11.78 6.27 -20.41
N ASP A 119 11.23 5.97 -21.59
CA ASP A 119 10.07 5.09 -21.75
C ASP A 119 10.34 3.71 -21.16
N ASP A 120 11.58 3.21 -21.27
CA ASP A 120 11.97 1.92 -20.69
C ASP A 120 11.86 1.92 -19.16
N TYR A 121 12.31 2.99 -18.50
CA TYR A 121 12.21 3.13 -17.05
C TYR A 121 10.74 3.22 -16.60
N VAL A 122 9.94 4.06 -17.27
CA VAL A 122 8.50 4.23 -16.99
C VAL A 122 7.77 2.90 -17.12
N SER A 123 8.04 2.16 -18.22
CA SER A 123 7.45 0.84 -18.48
C SER A 123 7.88 -0.18 -17.43
N ALA A 124 9.17 -0.26 -17.12
CA ALA A 124 9.71 -1.20 -16.12
C ALA A 124 9.12 -0.90 -14.72
N PHE A 125 9.08 0.38 -14.31
CA PHE A 125 8.51 0.79 -13.04
C PHE A 125 7.04 0.39 -12.90
N GLY A 126 6.22 0.67 -13.91
CA GLY A 126 4.78 0.31 -13.89
C GLY A 126 4.55 -1.21 -13.84
N LYS A 127 5.37 -2.00 -14.53
CA LYS A 127 5.24 -3.46 -14.60
C LYS A 127 5.72 -4.17 -13.32
N MET A 128 6.67 -3.57 -12.59
CA MET A 128 7.29 -4.19 -11.42
C MET A 128 6.26 -4.59 -10.35
N PHE A 129 5.21 -3.79 -10.13
CA PHE A 129 4.18 -4.08 -9.13
C PHE A 129 3.38 -5.34 -9.47
N GLY A 130 3.07 -5.54 -10.76
CA GLY A 130 2.43 -6.77 -11.23
C GLY A 130 3.31 -8.00 -11.06
N HIS A 131 4.61 -7.88 -11.34
CA HIS A 131 5.58 -8.95 -11.13
C HIS A 131 5.70 -9.31 -9.64
N LEU A 132 5.76 -8.32 -8.76
CA LEU A 132 5.79 -8.53 -7.30
C LEU A 132 4.53 -9.23 -6.81
N ALA A 133 3.35 -8.81 -7.28
CA ALA A 133 2.09 -9.44 -6.92
C ALA A 133 2.06 -10.92 -7.35
N ALA A 134 2.43 -11.20 -8.60
CA ALA A 134 2.48 -12.57 -9.13
C ALA A 134 3.49 -13.43 -8.35
N LYS A 135 4.71 -12.95 -8.14
CA LYS A 135 5.78 -13.66 -7.42
C LYS A 135 5.42 -13.94 -5.97
N SER A 136 4.73 -13.01 -5.32
CA SER A 136 4.33 -13.14 -3.92
C SER A 136 3.01 -13.87 -3.70
N GLY A 137 2.28 -14.24 -4.77
CA GLY A 137 0.90 -14.73 -4.65
C GLY A 137 -0.03 -13.70 -4.01
N GLY A 138 0.30 -12.42 -4.18
CA GLY A 138 -0.46 -11.29 -3.65
C GLY A 138 -1.46 -10.75 -4.67
N ALA A 139 -2.31 -9.84 -4.19
CA ALA A 139 -3.24 -9.09 -5.03
C ALA A 139 -2.65 -7.73 -5.42
N LEU A 140 -3.05 -7.21 -6.57
CA LEU A 140 -2.62 -5.93 -7.10
C LEU A 140 -3.79 -4.94 -7.14
N VAL A 141 -3.60 -3.76 -6.57
CA VAL A 141 -4.34 -2.56 -6.95
C VAL A 141 -3.61 -1.99 -8.17
N PRO A 142 -4.17 -2.07 -9.38
CA PRO A 142 -3.40 -1.80 -10.61
C PRO A 142 -2.79 -0.40 -10.65
N TYR A 143 -3.54 0.60 -10.18
CA TYR A 143 -3.07 1.97 -10.04
C TYR A 143 -3.78 2.64 -8.86
N LEU A 144 -3.03 3.00 -7.83
CA LEU A 144 -3.59 3.61 -6.62
C LEU A 144 -4.30 4.94 -6.92
N LEU A 145 -3.69 5.79 -7.76
CA LEU A 145 -4.18 7.12 -8.13
C LEU A 145 -5.16 7.13 -9.31
N ASP A 146 -5.70 5.97 -9.68
CA ASP A 146 -6.71 5.89 -10.76
C ASP A 146 -7.91 6.80 -10.46
N GLY A 147 -8.23 7.68 -11.42
CA GLY A 147 -9.29 8.69 -11.28
C GLY A 147 -8.95 9.89 -10.38
N VAL A 148 -7.69 10.03 -9.94
CA VAL A 148 -7.23 11.14 -9.07
C VAL A 148 -6.05 11.89 -9.67
N ALA A 149 -5.09 11.17 -10.24
CA ALA A 149 -3.88 11.78 -10.80
C ALA A 149 -4.23 12.81 -11.90
N GLY A 150 -3.66 14.00 -11.78
CA GLY A 150 -3.85 15.07 -12.75
C GLY A 150 -5.17 15.84 -12.66
N ASP A 151 -6.08 15.49 -11.76
CA ASP A 151 -7.30 16.26 -11.52
C ASP A 151 -7.09 17.29 -10.40
N PRO A 152 -7.06 18.61 -10.71
CA PRO A 152 -6.84 19.64 -9.69
C PRO A 152 -7.93 19.68 -8.61
N SER A 153 -9.14 19.21 -8.89
CA SER A 153 -10.24 19.18 -7.91
C SER A 153 -10.07 18.09 -6.86
N LEU A 154 -9.24 17.08 -7.14
CA LEU A 154 -9.00 15.91 -6.30
C LEU A 154 -7.60 15.92 -5.64
N ASN A 155 -6.80 16.92 -5.94
CA ASN A 155 -5.45 17.07 -5.40
C ASN A 155 -5.30 18.36 -4.60
N LEU A 156 -4.28 18.40 -3.74
CA LEU A 156 -3.83 19.61 -3.06
C LEU A 156 -3.24 20.59 -4.07
N PRO A 157 -3.01 21.87 -3.70
CA PRO A 157 -2.44 22.87 -4.61
C PRO A 157 -1.08 22.50 -5.23
N ASP A 158 -0.37 21.52 -4.66
CA ASP A 158 0.88 21.00 -5.23
C ASP A 158 0.66 20.14 -6.50
N GLY A 159 -0.57 19.75 -6.79
CA GLY A 159 -0.95 18.91 -7.94
C GLY A 159 -0.44 17.45 -7.87
N ILE A 160 0.10 17.04 -6.72
CA ILE A 160 0.74 15.73 -6.51
C ILE A 160 -0.04 14.90 -5.49
N HIS A 161 -0.36 15.50 -4.35
CA HIS A 161 -0.98 14.78 -3.23
C HIS A 161 -2.50 14.91 -3.29
N PRO A 162 -3.23 13.79 -3.17
CA PRO A 162 -4.69 13.80 -3.12
C PRO A 162 -5.21 14.63 -1.94
N ASN A 163 -6.24 15.43 -2.18
CA ASN A 163 -7.01 16.07 -1.12
C ASN A 163 -7.98 15.06 -0.46
N ALA A 164 -8.82 15.51 0.47
CA ALA A 164 -9.75 14.64 1.19
C ALA A 164 -10.71 13.87 0.25
N ASP A 165 -11.14 14.46 -0.87
CA ASP A 165 -12.00 13.79 -1.84
C ASP A 165 -11.20 12.81 -2.70
N GLY A 166 -9.97 13.15 -3.08
CA GLY A 166 -9.03 12.23 -3.72
C GLY A 166 -8.75 11.00 -2.85
N GLN A 167 -8.55 11.18 -1.55
CA GLN A 167 -8.34 10.07 -0.60
C GLN A 167 -9.54 9.11 -0.52
N LYS A 168 -10.77 9.60 -0.70
CA LYS A 168 -11.96 8.74 -0.80
C LYS A 168 -11.92 7.83 -2.03
N ILE A 169 -11.39 8.35 -3.14
CA ILE A 169 -11.20 7.57 -4.38
C ILE A 169 -10.09 6.54 -4.19
N LEU A 170 -8.95 6.92 -3.59
CA LEU A 170 -7.91 5.95 -3.23
C LEU A 170 -8.47 4.82 -2.36
N ALA A 171 -9.26 5.17 -1.34
CA ALA A 171 -9.91 4.17 -0.50
C ALA A 171 -10.83 3.24 -1.30
N LYS A 172 -11.55 3.75 -2.32
CA LYS A 172 -12.40 2.96 -3.22
C LYS A 172 -11.55 2.03 -4.10
N ASN A 173 -10.44 2.52 -4.65
CA ASN A 173 -9.53 1.73 -5.49
C ASN A 173 -8.93 0.55 -4.71
N VAL A 174 -8.45 0.80 -3.49
CA VAL A 174 -7.94 -0.26 -2.62
C VAL A 174 -9.06 -1.19 -2.14
N TRP A 175 -10.23 -0.67 -1.80
CA TRP A 175 -11.35 -1.46 -1.28
C TRP A 175 -11.82 -2.56 -2.24
N ARG A 176 -11.85 -2.27 -3.55
CA ARG A 176 -12.23 -3.26 -4.58
C ARG A 176 -11.40 -4.53 -4.50
N VAL A 177 -10.13 -4.41 -4.13
CA VAL A 177 -9.19 -5.52 -4.00
C VAL A 177 -9.18 -6.08 -2.58
N LEU A 178 -9.25 -5.20 -1.59
CA LEU A 178 -9.13 -5.55 -0.18
C LEU A 178 -10.36 -6.30 0.35
N GLU A 179 -11.58 -5.90 -0.04
CA GLU A 179 -12.81 -6.45 0.55
C GLU A 179 -12.91 -7.97 0.46
N PRO A 180 -12.78 -8.62 -0.72
CA PRO A 180 -12.84 -10.08 -0.80
C PRO A 180 -11.75 -10.75 0.05
N ILE A 181 -10.52 -10.22 0.04
CA ILE A 181 -9.41 -10.73 0.84
C ILE A 181 -9.70 -10.61 2.34
N ALA A 182 -10.27 -9.49 2.76
CA ALA A 182 -10.62 -9.28 4.17
C ALA A 182 -11.72 -10.24 4.62
N ARG A 183 -12.72 -10.52 3.79
CA ARG A 183 -13.78 -11.50 4.07
C ARG A 183 -13.20 -12.91 4.22
N GLU A 184 -12.37 -13.34 3.28
CA GLU A 184 -11.68 -14.64 3.35
C GLU A 184 -10.79 -14.72 4.61
N THR A 185 -9.95 -13.69 4.84
CA THR A 185 -9.07 -13.64 6.01
C THR A 185 -9.85 -13.65 7.32
N ALA A 186 -11.02 -12.99 7.39
CA ALA A 186 -11.87 -12.99 8.57
C ALA A 186 -12.47 -14.37 8.88
N ALA A 187 -12.81 -15.14 7.83
CA ALA A 187 -13.38 -16.48 7.94
C ALA A 187 -12.35 -17.54 8.38
N GLU A 188 -11.04 -17.30 8.18
CA GLU A 188 -9.99 -18.22 8.61
C GLU A 188 -9.97 -18.34 10.15
N PRO A 189 -9.95 -19.56 10.72
CA PRO A 189 -9.84 -19.75 12.16
C PRO A 189 -8.60 -19.06 12.70
N SER A 190 -8.72 -18.38 13.84
CA SER A 190 -7.54 -17.88 14.56
C SER A 190 -6.71 -19.08 14.99
N SER A 191 -5.58 -19.34 14.31
CA SER A 191 -4.63 -20.37 14.75
C SER A 191 -4.16 -20.00 16.16
N HIS A 192 -4.76 -20.63 17.17
CA HIS A 192 -4.19 -20.65 18.50
C HIS A 192 -2.98 -21.57 18.43
N VAL A 193 -1.80 -20.99 18.35
CA VAL A 193 -0.56 -21.71 18.66
C VAL A 193 -0.67 -22.03 20.15
N ARG A 194 -0.84 -23.31 20.45
CA ARG A 194 -0.70 -23.85 21.83
C ARG A 194 0.76 -23.76 22.24
#